data_6662ce5388cf970c7c3eebe6f134d62e
#
_entry.id   6662ce5388cf970c7c3eebe6f134d62e
#
_cell.length_a   1.000
_cell.length_b   1.000
_cell.length_c   1.000
_cell.angle_alpha   90.00
_cell.angle_beta   90.00
_cell.angle_gamma   90.00
#
_symmetry.space_group_name_H-M   'P 1'
#
loop_
_entity.id
_entity.type
_entity.pdbx_description
1 polymer ?
#
loop_
_entity_poly.entity_id
_entity_poly.type
_entity_poly.pdbx_seq_one_letter_code
_entity_poly.pdbx_strand_id
1 'polypeptide(L)'
;LLSRGLGDVYKRQLLLKYPGTNCDAETERALRAAGFSTQIQPIATATPEHVAKSQLVVLGGGFSYGDYVTSGRLAQLETERFLGDALHRHHAGGGLLLGICNGFQILTKLGILPDSSLIDNKKERFECVWAKLVKVAKNSPFLQGLPDEFELPSAHAEGRLVTRPGDAEKYLAAGNVALQYVDNRDGCECSIAGLQDSTGRAMGLMPHPERFLLPRHHYDKDWAGNEDWGWGYFLFKSAFDALK
;
A
#
# COMPACT_ATOMS: atom_id res chain seq x y z
N LEU A 1 10.12 18.54 36.72
CA LEU A 1 10.32 19.22 35.42
C LEU A 1 11.26 18.36 34.58
N LEU A 2 10.70 17.37 33.88
CA LEU A 2 11.41 16.57 32.90
C LEU A 2 11.49 17.39 31.61
N SER A 3 12.69 17.72 31.18
CA SER A 3 12.98 18.35 29.91
C SER A 3 12.44 17.44 28.79
N ARG A 4 11.34 17.83 28.14
CA ARG A 4 10.97 17.28 26.85
C ARG A 4 12.07 17.69 25.88
N GLY A 5 12.85 16.70 25.41
CA GLY A 5 13.86 16.89 24.38
C GLY A 5 13.25 17.55 23.16
N LEU A 6 13.84 18.65 22.74
CA LEU A 6 13.62 19.28 21.42
C LEU A 6 14.04 18.28 20.36
N GLY A 7 13.09 17.60 19.70
CA GLY A 7 13.41 16.67 18.63
C GLY A 7 12.34 15.68 18.19
N ASP A 8 11.13 15.71 18.72
CA ASP A 8 10.03 14.91 18.14
C ASP A 8 9.55 15.59 16.85
N VAL A 9 10.29 15.35 15.77
CA VAL A 9 9.82 15.69 14.42
C VAL A 9 8.63 14.78 14.14
N TYR A 10 7.41 15.30 14.30
CA TYR A 10 6.20 14.60 13.96
C TYR A 10 6.28 14.10 12.52
N LYS A 11 6.44 12.78 12.34
CA LYS A 11 6.41 12.17 11.00
C LYS A 11 5.00 12.28 10.46
N ARG A 12 4.82 13.22 9.52
CA ARG A 12 3.50 13.53 8.94
C ARG A 12 3.19 12.56 7.84
N GLN A 13 1.98 12.05 7.87
CA GLN A 13 1.45 11.18 6.85
C GLN A 13 0.17 11.79 6.28
N LEU A 14 0.05 11.78 4.96
CA LEU A 14 -1.13 12.19 4.20
C LEU A 14 -1.85 10.94 3.68
N LEU A 15 -3.11 10.76 4.07
CA LEU A 15 -4.00 9.75 3.51
C LEU A 15 -4.94 10.43 2.51
N LEU A 16 -4.79 10.13 1.23
CA LEU A 16 -5.67 10.62 0.18
C LEU A 16 -6.97 9.80 0.17
N LYS A 17 -8.10 10.50 0.21
CA LYS A 17 -9.43 9.91 0.20
C LYS A 17 -10.17 10.29 -1.08
N TYR A 18 -10.64 9.27 -1.80
CA TYR A 18 -11.48 9.41 -2.99
C TYR A 18 -12.94 9.09 -2.65
N PRO A 19 -13.93 9.60 -3.40
CA PRO A 19 -15.28 9.08 -3.32
C PRO A 19 -15.30 7.56 -3.52
N GLY A 20 -15.87 6.81 -2.56
CA GLY A 20 -15.87 5.34 -2.56
C GLY A 20 -14.71 4.68 -1.82
N THR A 21 -13.68 5.42 -1.38
CA THR A 21 -12.71 4.91 -0.42
C THR A 21 -13.42 4.55 0.89
N ASN A 22 -13.26 3.32 1.36
CA ASN A 22 -13.93 2.82 2.57
C ASN A 22 -12.97 2.23 3.62
N CYS A 23 -11.67 2.11 3.32
CA CYS A 23 -10.64 1.64 4.25
C CYS A 23 -9.89 2.80 4.94
N ASP A 24 -10.35 4.04 4.82
CA ASP A 24 -9.68 5.22 5.34
C ASP A 24 -9.55 5.22 6.86
N ALA A 25 -10.61 4.89 7.60
CA ALA A 25 -10.58 4.85 9.06
C ALA A 25 -9.69 3.73 9.61
N GLU A 26 -9.64 2.57 8.94
CA GLU A 26 -8.77 1.45 9.30
C GLU A 26 -7.31 1.81 9.03
N THR A 27 -7.03 2.42 7.87
CA THR A 27 -5.70 2.88 7.47
C THR A 27 -5.19 3.98 8.41
N GLU A 28 -6.04 4.96 8.78
CA GLU A 28 -5.69 5.99 9.77
C GLU A 28 -5.29 5.37 11.11
N ARG A 29 -6.08 4.40 11.59
CA ARG A 29 -5.77 3.67 12.84
C ARG A 29 -4.41 3.00 12.78
N ALA A 30 -4.12 2.32 11.66
CA ALA A 30 -2.85 1.64 11.43
C ALA A 30 -1.66 2.61 11.48
N LEU A 31 -1.77 3.73 10.78
CA LEU A 31 -0.75 4.76 10.71
C LEU A 31 -0.50 5.41 12.07
N ARG A 32 -1.56 5.74 12.81
CA ARG A 32 -1.45 6.29 14.18
C ARG A 32 -0.85 5.29 15.15
N ALA A 33 -1.21 4.01 15.06
CA ALA A 33 -0.61 2.95 15.87
C ALA A 33 0.89 2.82 15.62
N ALA A 34 1.35 3.00 14.38
CA ALA A 34 2.76 2.99 14.01
C ALA A 34 3.52 4.26 14.45
N GLY A 35 2.82 5.33 14.86
CA GLY A 35 3.41 6.57 15.38
C GLY A 35 3.27 7.81 14.47
N PHE A 36 2.62 7.70 13.32
CA PHE A 36 2.43 8.83 12.41
C PHE A 36 1.42 9.86 12.94
N SER A 37 1.69 11.13 12.65
CA SER A 37 0.69 12.19 12.67
C SER A 37 -0.06 12.17 11.34
N THR A 38 -1.28 11.62 11.33
CA THR A 38 -2.05 11.35 10.12
C THR A 38 -3.03 12.48 9.81
N GLN A 39 -3.04 12.92 8.56
CA GLN A 39 -4.05 13.81 7.98
C GLN A 39 -4.79 13.07 6.87
N ILE A 40 -6.12 12.96 6.99
CA ILE A 40 -6.97 12.47 5.89
C ILE A 40 -7.39 13.69 5.05
N GLN A 41 -7.18 13.60 3.74
CA GLN A 41 -7.49 14.70 2.82
C GLN A 41 -8.31 14.19 1.63
N PRO A 42 -9.56 14.65 1.47
CA PRO A 42 -10.34 14.38 0.27
C PRO A 42 -9.61 14.91 -0.97
N ILE A 43 -9.57 14.13 -2.05
CA ILE A 43 -8.85 14.50 -3.28
C ILE A 43 -9.33 15.85 -3.84
N ALA A 44 -10.62 16.13 -3.79
CA ALA A 44 -11.22 17.39 -4.30
C ALA A 44 -10.69 18.65 -3.59
N THR A 45 -10.10 18.52 -2.41
CA THR A 45 -9.52 19.62 -1.63
C THR A 45 -8.04 19.41 -1.33
N ALA A 46 -7.45 18.34 -1.85
CA ALA A 46 -6.03 18.08 -1.75
C ALA A 46 -5.24 19.08 -2.62
N THR A 47 -4.08 19.49 -2.14
CA THR A 47 -3.18 20.41 -2.85
C THR A 47 -1.76 19.85 -2.88
N PRO A 48 -0.92 20.27 -3.84
CA PRO A 48 0.49 19.92 -3.85
C PRO A 48 1.23 20.22 -2.54
N GLU A 49 0.78 21.22 -1.80
CA GLU A 49 1.37 21.60 -0.51
C GLU A 49 1.10 20.56 0.58
N HIS A 50 -0.09 19.95 0.60
CA HIS A 50 -0.38 18.82 1.51
C HIS A 50 0.59 17.67 1.27
N VAL A 51 0.87 17.34 0.01
CA VAL A 51 1.85 16.30 -0.37
C VAL A 51 3.26 16.69 0.09
N ALA A 52 3.69 17.92 -0.20
CA ALA A 52 5.05 18.40 0.10
C ALA A 52 5.35 18.45 1.62
N LYS A 53 4.32 18.64 2.46
CA LYS A 53 4.47 18.66 3.93
C LYS A 53 4.53 17.29 4.58
N SER A 54 4.29 16.22 3.82
CA SER A 54 4.23 14.84 4.31
C SER A 54 5.52 14.09 4.01
N GLN A 55 5.89 13.13 4.84
CA GLN A 55 7.00 12.21 4.58
C GLN A 55 6.51 10.90 3.94
N LEU A 56 5.25 10.52 4.22
CA LEU A 56 4.58 9.39 3.63
C LEU A 56 3.23 9.84 3.07
N VAL A 57 2.92 9.47 1.83
CA VAL A 57 1.57 9.59 1.26
C VAL A 57 0.99 8.20 1.04
N VAL A 58 -0.22 7.99 1.52
CA VAL A 58 -0.95 6.71 1.38
C VAL A 58 -2.19 6.92 0.53
N LEU A 59 -2.37 6.03 -0.44
CA LEU A 59 -3.60 5.86 -1.18
C LEU A 59 -4.28 4.61 -0.63
N GLY A 60 -5.40 4.78 0.04
CA GLY A 60 -6.11 3.71 0.74
C GLY A 60 -6.91 2.80 -0.20
N GLY A 61 -7.33 1.65 0.34
CA GLY A 61 -8.22 0.72 -0.34
C GLY A 61 -9.66 1.19 -0.38
N GLY A 62 -10.47 0.51 -1.20
CA GLY A 62 -11.89 0.76 -1.38
C GLY A 62 -12.29 0.60 -2.83
N PHE A 63 -13.39 1.24 -3.20
CA PHE A 63 -13.97 1.23 -4.55
C PHE A 63 -14.07 2.67 -5.05
N SER A 64 -12.93 3.29 -5.38
CA SER A 64 -12.92 4.69 -5.79
C SER A 64 -13.80 4.91 -7.01
N TYR A 65 -14.77 5.85 -6.86
CA TYR A 65 -15.78 6.13 -7.87
C TYR A 65 -16.62 4.90 -8.28
N GLY A 66 -16.77 3.90 -7.36
CA GLY A 66 -17.54 2.69 -7.61
C GLY A 66 -16.91 1.75 -8.66
N ASP A 67 -15.60 1.92 -8.93
CA ASP A 67 -14.85 1.19 -9.96
C ASP A 67 -15.51 1.20 -11.36
N TYR A 68 -16.32 2.24 -11.64
CA TYR A 68 -16.86 2.47 -12.98
C TYR A 68 -15.72 2.66 -13.99
N VAL A 69 -15.84 2.06 -15.16
CA VAL A 69 -14.85 2.05 -16.24
C VAL A 69 -13.72 1.03 -16.00
N THR A 70 -12.90 1.21 -14.96
CA THR A 70 -11.82 0.33 -14.52
C THR A 70 -11.38 0.80 -13.13
N SER A 71 -11.13 -0.13 -12.21
CA SER A 71 -10.71 0.17 -10.84
C SER A 71 -9.54 1.15 -10.79
N GLY A 72 -9.72 2.23 -10.04
CA GLY A 72 -8.72 3.28 -9.87
C GLY A 72 -8.55 4.27 -11.05
N ARG A 73 -9.23 4.11 -12.19
CA ARG A 73 -9.03 5.01 -13.36
C ARG A 73 -9.49 6.44 -13.11
N LEU A 74 -10.71 6.62 -12.58
CA LEU A 74 -11.22 7.95 -12.27
C LEU A 74 -10.41 8.62 -11.15
N ALA A 75 -9.98 7.83 -10.16
CA ALA A 75 -9.11 8.34 -9.10
C ALA A 75 -7.74 8.80 -9.63
N GLN A 76 -7.15 8.09 -10.59
CA GLN A 76 -5.94 8.54 -11.28
C GLN A 76 -6.16 9.92 -11.93
N LEU A 77 -7.21 10.07 -12.75
CA LEU A 77 -7.50 11.33 -13.45
C LEU A 77 -7.72 12.49 -12.49
N GLU A 78 -8.44 12.26 -11.37
CA GLU A 78 -8.64 13.27 -10.35
C GLU A 78 -7.32 13.61 -9.62
N THR A 79 -6.45 12.62 -9.39
CA THR A 79 -5.13 12.85 -8.81
C THR A 79 -4.28 13.75 -9.72
N GLU A 80 -4.25 13.47 -10.99
CA GLU A 80 -3.54 14.31 -11.99
C GLU A 80 -4.14 15.72 -12.06
N ARG A 81 -5.47 15.82 -12.01
CA ARG A 81 -6.17 17.11 -12.05
C ARG A 81 -5.87 18.02 -10.85
N PHE A 82 -5.92 17.48 -9.63
CA PHE A 82 -5.79 18.28 -8.39
C PHE A 82 -4.35 18.40 -7.90
N LEU A 83 -3.54 17.37 -8.10
CA LEU A 83 -2.17 17.31 -7.59
C LEU A 83 -1.10 17.46 -8.68
N GLY A 84 -1.49 17.30 -9.97
CA GLY A 84 -0.53 17.28 -11.07
C GLY A 84 0.54 16.23 -10.81
N ASP A 85 1.80 16.64 -10.93
CA ASP A 85 2.97 15.79 -10.70
C ASP A 85 3.48 15.80 -9.23
N ALA A 86 2.69 16.29 -8.27
CA ALA A 86 3.13 16.43 -6.88
C ALA A 86 3.56 15.11 -6.24
N LEU A 87 2.88 13.99 -6.56
CA LEU A 87 3.28 12.66 -6.08
C LEU A 87 4.63 12.23 -6.67
N HIS A 88 4.86 12.48 -7.95
CA HIS A 88 6.15 12.21 -8.60
C HIS A 88 7.28 13.06 -7.98
N ARG A 89 7.03 14.35 -7.75
CA ARG A 89 8.02 15.24 -7.07
C ARG A 89 8.29 14.79 -5.64
N HIS A 90 7.25 14.40 -4.90
CA HIS A 90 7.39 13.87 -3.54
C HIS A 90 8.28 12.63 -3.51
N HIS A 91 8.02 11.67 -4.39
CA HIS A 91 8.81 10.46 -4.52
C HIS A 91 10.26 10.77 -4.94
N ALA A 92 10.47 11.63 -5.96
CA ALA A 92 11.79 12.05 -6.40
C ALA A 92 12.58 12.76 -5.29
N GLY A 93 11.89 13.51 -4.43
CA GLY A 93 12.45 14.18 -3.24
C GLY A 93 12.76 13.24 -2.06
N GLY A 94 12.55 11.93 -2.19
CA GLY A 94 12.84 10.93 -1.15
C GLY A 94 11.64 10.57 -0.26
N GLY A 95 10.46 11.11 -0.53
CA GLY A 95 9.23 10.77 0.17
C GLY A 95 8.76 9.34 -0.11
N LEU A 96 8.01 8.78 0.82
CA LEU A 96 7.44 7.43 0.72
C LEU A 96 6.03 7.49 0.13
N LEU A 97 5.70 6.52 -0.73
CA LEU A 97 4.36 6.31 -1.30
C LEU A 97 3.90 4.88 -1.02
N LEU A 98 2.68 4.73 -0.52
CA LEU A 98 2.06 3.43 -0.28
C LEU A 98 0.68 3.38 -0.92
N GLY A 99 0.44 2.40 -1.79
CA GLY A 99 -0.88 2.09 -2.35
C GLY A 99 -1.40 0.75 -1.82
N ILE A 100 -2.60 0.75 -1.24
CA ILE A 100 -3.24 -0.46 -0.71
C ILE A 100 -4.45 -0.79 -1.57
N CYS A 101 -4.52 -1.99 -2.14
CA CYS A 101 -5.63 -2.48 -2.96
C CYS A 101 -5.96 -1.48 -4.09
N ASN A 102 -7.07 -0.76 -4.01
CA ASN A 102 -7.42 0.29 -4.97
C ASN A 102 -6.34 1.39 -5.09
N GLY A 103 -5.65 1.72 -4.00
CA GLY A 103 -4.50 2.63 -4.02
C GLY A 103 -3.31 2.08 -4.82
N PHE A 104 -3.08 0.77 -4.82
CA PHE A 104 -2.09 0.14 -5.70
C PHE A 104 -2.47 0.30 -7.17
N GLN A 105 -3.75 0.06 -7.51
CA GLN A 105 -4.27 0.27 -8.87
C GLN A 105 -4.08 1.73 -9.34
N ILE A 106 -4.25 2.70 -8.44
CA ILE A 106 -4.02 4.11 -8.75
C ILE A 106 -2.53 4.40 -9.00
N LEU A 107 -1.63 3.92 -8.12
CA LEU A 107 -0.18 4.14 -8.27
C LEU A 107 0.40 3.53 -9.56
N THR A 108 -0.11 2.37 -10.00
CA THR A 108 0.26 1.77 -11.30
C THR A 108 -0.17 2.65 -12.45
N LYS A 109 -1.41 3.14 -12.42
CA LYS A 109 -1.95 4.01 -13.48
C LYS A 109 -1.28 5.38 -13.55
N LEU A 110 -0.74 5.87 -12.42
CA LEU A 110 0.07 7.10 -12.37
C LEU A 110 1.50 6.88 -12.89
N GLY A 111 1.90 5.65 -13.22
CA GLY A 111 3.26 5.34 -13.68
C GLY A 111 4.34 5.50 -12.60
N ILE A 112 3.96 5.48 -11.33
CA ILE A 112 4.89 5.52 -10.18
C ILE A 112 5.50 4.15 -9.92
N LEU A 113 4.73 3.09 -10.16
CA LEU A 113 5.16 1.70 -10.07
C LEU A 113 5.45 1.13 -11.48
N PRO A 114 6.15 -0.01 -11.57
CA PRO A 114 6.39 -0.69 -12.83
C PRO A 114 5.12 -0.90 -13.67
N ASP A 115 5.24 -0.76 -14.99
CA ASP A 115 4.12 -0.83 -15.94
C ASP A 115 3.39 -2.19 -15.83
N SER A 116 2.18 -2.12 -15.32
CA SER A 116 1.34 -3.29 -15.06
C SER A 116 -0.13 -2.89 -15.01
N SER A 117 -1.01 -3.87 -15.13
CA SER A 117 -2.44 -3.69 -14.98
C SER A 117 -2.99 -4.66 -13.93
N LEU A 118 -3.95 -4.21 -13.18
CA LEU A 118 -4.73 -5.03 -12.25
C LEU A 118 -6.11 -5.20 -12.88
N ILE A 119 -6.45 -6.45 -13.20
CA ILE A 119 -7.65 -6.83 -13.94
C ILE A 119 -8.47 -7.85 -13.12
N ASP A 120 -9.60 -8.27 -13.67
CA ASP A 120 -10.48 -9.25 -13.03
C ASP A 120 -9.71 -10.50 -12.56
N ASN A 121 -10.02 -10.94 -11.34
CA ASN A 121 -9.51 -12.19 -10.79
C ASN A 121 -9.80 -13.35 -11.75
N LYS A 122 -8.95 -14.36 -11.78
CA LYS A 122 -9.10 -15.52 -12.68
C LYS A 122 -10.47 -16.20 -12.58
N LYS A 123 -11.13 -16.11 -11.43
CA LYS A 123 -12.46 -16.69 -11.18
C LYS A 123 -13.59 -15.72 -11.48
N GLU A 124 -13.31 -14.53 -12.00
CA GLU A 124 -14.30 -13.50 -12.36
C GLU A 124 -15.29 -13.15 -11.24
N ARG A 125 -14.80 -13.18 -10.00
CA ARG A 125 -15.61 -12.87 -8.81
C ARG A 125 -14.79 -12.19 -7.72
N PHE A 126 -15.48 -11.48 -6.84
CA PHE A 126 -14.90 -10.93 -5.63
C PHE A 126 -14.43 -12.08 -4.72
N GLU A 127 -13.18 -12.01 -4.28
CA GLU A 127 -12.61 -12.95 -3.30
C GLU A 127 -12.22 -12.18 -2.03
N CYS A 128 -12.60 -12.75 -0.89
CA CYS A 128 -12.24 -12.26 0.44
C CYS A 128 -11.58 -13.41 1.20
N VAL A 129 -10.26 -13.35 1.34
CA VAL A 129 -9.44 -14.45 1.87
C VAL A 129 -8.29 -13.93 2.72
N TRP A 130 -7.70 -14.78 3.53
CA TRP A 130 -6.37 -14.58 4.07
C TRP A 130 -5.35 -15.07 3.05
N ALA A 131 -4.49 -14.17 2.59
CA ALA A 131 -3.47 -14.44 1.60
C ALA A 131 -2.13 -14.69 2.29
N LYS A 132 -1.54 -15.87 2.07
CA LYS A 132 -0.16 -16.16 2.48
C LYS A 132 0.81 -15.51 1.50
N LEU A 133 1.78 -14.80 2.02
CA LEU A 133 2.71 -13.94 1.30
C LEU A 133 4.15 -14.30 1.62
N VAL A 134 5.00 -14.18 0.61
CA VAL A 134 6.46 -14.24 0.74
C VAL A 134 7.03 -12.85 0.48
N LYS A 135 7.91 -12.40 1.37
CA LYS A 135 8.69 -11.18 1.20
C LYS A 135 9.82 -11.45 0.20
N VAL A 136 9.82 -10.76 -0.93
CA VAL A 136 10.81 -10.89 -2.00
C VAL A 136 11.84 -9.77 -1.96
N ALA A 137 11.37 -8.53 -1.78
CA ALA A 137 12.24 -7.37 -1.75
C ALA A 137 13.06 -7.30 -0.45
N LYS A 138 14.37 -7.08 -0.60
CA LYS A 138 15.32 -6.97 0.52
C LYS A 138 15.51 -5.53 1.01
N ASN A 139 15.25 -4.54 0.15
CA ASN A 139 15.54 -3.12 0.37
C ASN A 139 14.28 -2.26 0.56
N SER A 140 13.12 -2.86 0.76
CA SER A 140 11.87 -2.11 0.96
C SER A 140 11.83 -1.47 2.35
N PRO A 141 11.61 -0.17 2.48
CA PRO A 141 11.39 0.49 3.78
C PRO A 141 10.09 0.05 4.46
N PHE A 142 9.17 -0.57 3.72
CA PHE A 142 7.89 -1.05 4.24
C PHE A 142 7.94 -2.46 4.84
N LEU A 143 8.98 -3.26 4.53
CA LEU A 143 8.99 -4.70 4.81
C LEU A 143 10.02 -5.15 5.84
N GLN A 144 10.80 -4.22 6.45
CA GLN A 144 11.92 -4.58 7.32
C GLN A 144 11.50 -5.30 8.62
N GLY A 145 10.36 -4.94 9.18
CA GLY A 145 9.83 -5.55 10.42
C GLY A 145 9.01 -6.82 10.19
N LEU A 146 8.81 -7.25 8.94
CA LEU A 146 8.01 -8.43 8.62
C LEU A 146 8.89 -9.68 8.51
N PRO A 147 8.38 -10.87 8.90
CA PRO A 147 9.05 -12.14 8.62
C PRO A 147 9.08 -12.43 7.11
N ASP A 148 9.85 -13.43 6.69
CA ASP A 148 9.95 -13.79 5.27
C ASP A 148 8.63 -14.35 4.71
N GLU A 149 7.86 -15.05 5.55
CA GLU A 149 6.52 -15.52 5.23
C GLU A 149 5.52 -15.00 6.27
N PHE A 150 4.38 -14.50 5.79
CA PHE A 150 3.30 -13.97 6.64
C PHE A 150 1.98 -14.00 5.88
N GLU A 151 0.89 -13.64 6.55
CA GLU A 151 -0.41 -13.55 5.91
C GLU A 151 -1.12 -12.23 6.20
N LEU A 152 -1.91 -11.78 5.25
CA LEU A 152 -2.73 -10.57 5.34
C LEU A 152 -4.13 -10.86 4.75
N PRO A 153 -5.18 -10.16 5.23
CA PRO A 153 -6.47 -10.16 4.57
C PRO A 153 -6.36 -9.58 3.15
N SER A 154 -7.05 -10.19 2.21
CA SER A 154 -7.16 -9.73 0.82
C SER A 154 -8.63 -9.75 0.40
N ALA A 155 -9.11 -8.69 -0.27
CA ALA A 155 -10.52 -8.54 -0.62
C ALA A 155 -10.68 -7.70 -1.89
N HIS A 156 -10.84 -8.33 -3.05
CA HIS A 156 -10.93 -7.64 -4.35
C HIS A 156 -11.60 -8.51 -5.44
N ALA A 157 -12.14 -7.85 -6.45
CA ALA A 157 -12.58 -8.47 -7.72
C ALA A 157 -11.53 -8.29 -8.82
N GLU A 158 -10.83 -7.14 -8.85
CA GLU A 158 -9.81 -6.78 -9.83
C GLU A 158 -8.42 -6.69 -9.15
N GLY A 159 -7.85 -7.85 -8.83
CA GLY A 159 -6.54 -7.95 -8.17
C GLY A 159 -5.50 -8.76 -8.94
N ARG A 160 -5.88 -9.30 -10.11
CA ARG A 160 -4.99 -10.06 -10.97
C ARG A 160 -4.00 -9.15 -11.68
N LEU A 161 -2.75 -9.23 -11.28
CA LEU A 161 -1.67 -8.46 -11.91
C LEU A 161 -1.24 -9.13 -13.21
N VAL A 162 -1.20 -8.33 -14.29
CA VAL A 162 -0.72 -8.69 -15.62
C VAL A 162 0.24 -7.61 -16.12
N THR A 163 1.21 -8.04 -16.94
CA THR A 163 2.23 -7.17 -17.52
C THR A 163 2.32 -7.40 -19.03
N ARG A 164 3.21 -6.69 -19.71
CA ARG A 164 3.60 -7.10 -21.06
C ARG A 164 4.39 -8.41 -20.99
N PRO A 165 4.33 -9.26 -22.03
CA PRO A 165 5.05 -10.53 -22.03
C PRO A 165 6.53 -10.39 -21.65
N GLY A 166 6.95 -11.10 -20.61
CA GLY A 166 8.33 -11.12 -20.10
C GLY A 166 8.70 -9.97 -19.16
N ASP A 167 7.79 -9.02 -18.85
CA ASP A 167 8.12 -7.92 -17.93
C ASP A 167 7.99 -8.35 -16.46
N ALA A 168 7.08 -9.27 -16.12
CA ALA A 168 6.98 -9.79 -14.76
C ALA A 168 8.28 -10.44 -14.27
N GLU A 169 8.94 -11.24 -15.12
CA GLU A 169 10.23 -11.85 -14.83
C GLU A 169 11.35 -10.80 -14.70
N LYS A 170 11.32 -9.75 -15.52
CA LYS A 170 12.27 -8.62 -15.40
C LYS A 170 12.08 -7.88 -14.07
N TYR A 171 10.84 -7.64 -13.66
CA TYR A 171 10.56 -6.98 -12.38
C TYR A 171 11.04 -7.83 -11.20
N LEU A 172 10.87 -9.15 -11.26
CA LEU A 172 11.38 -10.07 -10.26
C LEU A 172 12.92 -10.01 -10.19
N ALA A 173 13.59 -10.08 -11.33
CA ALA A 173 15.05 -10.02 -11.41
C ALA A 173 15.62 -8.66 -10.98
N ALA A 174 14.92 -7.56 -11.25
CA ALA A 174 15.30 -6.20 -10.89
C ALA A 174 15.01 -5.83 -9.42
N GLY A 175 14.31 -6.70 -8.65
CA GLY A 175 13.92 -6.42 -7.26
C GLY A 175 12.71 -5.49 -7.14
N ASN A 176 11.93 -5.33 -8.20
CA ASN A 176 10.69 -4.55 -8.19
C ASN A 176 9.48 -5.32 -7.64
N VAL A 177 9.58 -6.65 -7.51
CA VAL A 177 8.55 -7.45 -6.83
C VAL A 177 8.78 -7.35 -5.33
N ALA A 178 7.84 -6.73 -4.62
CA ALA A 178 7.90 -6.58 -3.17
C ALA A 178 7.43 -7.84 -2.44
N LEU A 179 6.28 -8.36 -2.87
CA LEU A 179 5.59 -9.51 -2.26
C LEU A 179 5.09 -10.46 -3.34
N GLN A 180 5.12 -11.76 -3.04
CA GLN A 180 4.47 -12.80 -3.85
C GLN A 180 3.43 -13.56 -3.04
N TYR A 181 2.37 -14.03 -3.70
CA TYR A 181 1.43 -15.00 -3.15
C TYR A 181 2.05 -16.39 -3.09
N VAL A 182 1.90 -17.10 -1.96
CA VAL A 182 2.21 -18.53 -1.86
C VAL A 182 1.20 -19.35 -2.66
N ASP A 183 -0.10 -19.01 -2.51
CA ASP A 183 -1.20 -19.60 -3.28
C ASP A 183 -1.76 -18.52 -4.23
N ASN A 184 -1.39 -18.61 -5.50
CA ASN A 184 -1.74 -17.64 -6.53
C ASN A 184 -3.16 -17.90 -7.08
N ARG A 185 -4.18 -17.68 -6.24
CA ARG A 185 -5.60 -17.90 -6.57
C ARG A 185 -6.11 -16.97 -7.65
N ASP A 186 -5.59 -15.74 -7.67
CA ASP A 186 -6.05 -14.68 -8.55
C ASP A 186 -5.46 -14.80 -9.96
N GLY A 187 -4.40 -15.62 -10.12
CA GLY A 187 -3.72 -15.85 -11.39
C GLY A 187 -2.76 -14.72 -11.79
N CYS A 188 -2.18 -14.03 -10.81
CA CYS A 188 -1.18 -13.00 -11.03
C CYS A 188 0.07 -13.56 -11.71
N GLU A 189 0.65 -12.82 -12.66
CA GLU A 189 1.92 -13.18 -13.27
C GLU A 189 3.03 -13.23 -12.20
N CYS A 190 3.90 -14.23 -12.26
CA CYS A 190 4.94 -14.50 -11.27
C CYS A 190 4.44 -14.49 -9.82
N SER A 191 3.14 -14.77 -9.59
CA SER A 191 2.50 -14.72 -8.25
C SER A 191 2.61 -13.35 -7.56
N ILE A 192 2.76 -12.26 -8.29
CA ILE A 192 3.01 -10.93 -7.72
C ILE A 192 1.80 -10.46 -6.91
N ALA A 193 2.01 -10.21 -5.61
CA ALA A 193 1.04 -9.66 -4.67
C ALA A 193 1.25 -8.16 -4.42
N GLY A 194 2.47 -7.67 -4.68
CA GLY A 194 2.83 -6.27 -4.55
C GLY A 194 4.10 -5.93 -5.32
N LEU A 195 4.14 -4.72 -5.84
CA LEU A 195 5.27 -4.13 -6.55
C LEU A 195 5.88 -2.98 -5.77
N GLN A 196 7.14 -2.71 -6.03
CA GLN A 196 7.81 -1.48 -5.61
C GLN A 196 8.58 -0.88 -6.79
N ASP A 197 8.89 0.41 -6.69
CA ASP A 197 9.80 1.05 -7.63
C ASP A 197 11.26 0.61 -7.39
N SER A 198 12.18 1.02 -8.25
CA SER A 198 13.60 0.64 -8.14
C SER A 198 14.29 1.14 -6.86
N THR A 199 13.72 2.14 -6.20
CA THR A 199 14.25 2.69 -4.94
C THR A 199 13.63 2.03 -3.70
N GLY A 200 12.54 1.28 -3.85
CA GLY A 200 11.74 0.73 -2.78
C GLY A 200 10.87 1.75 -2.03
N ARG A 201 10.94 3.04 -2.38
CA ARG A 201 10.20 4.11 -1.67
C ARG A 201 8.75 4.25 -2.11
N ALA A 202 8.38 3.74 -3.27
CA ALA A 202 7.00 3.58 -3.67
C ALA A 202 6.66 2.10 -3.67
N MET A 203 5.60 1.71 -2.97
CA MET A 203 5.13 0.33 -2.89
C MET A 203 3.61 0.28 -3.05
N GLY A 204 3.14 -0.73 -3.77
CA GLY A 204 1.72 -1.09 -3.87
C GLY A 204 1.51 -2.57 -3.58
N LEU A 205 0.40 -2.91 -2.92
CA LEU A 205 0.02 -4.28 -2.64
C LEU A 205 -1.50 -4.45 -2.67
N MET A 206 -1.98 -5.64 -3.07
CA MET A 206 -3.42 -5.94 -3.07
C MET A 206 -3.96 -6.32 -1.69
N PRO A 207 -3.24 -7.10 -0.84
CA PRO A 207 -3.67 -7.37 0.52
C PRO A 207 -3.78 -6.10 1.38
N HIS A 208 -4.57 -6.21 2.47
CA HIS A 208 -4.93 -5.11 3.37
C HIS A 208 -4.20 -5.19 4.71
N PRO A 209 -3.00 -4.60 4.88
CA PRO A 209 -2.30 -4.62 6.16
C PRO A 209 -3.04 -3.89 7.26
N GLU A 210 -3.83 -2.85 6.94
CA GLU A 210 -4.62 -2.08 7.89
C GLU A 210 -5.70 -2.91 8.61
N ARG A 211 -6.04 -4.08 8.08
CA ARG A 211 -7.04 -5.00 8.64
C ARG A 211 -6.45 -6.05 9.57
N PHE A 212 -5.11 -6.13 9.69
CA PHE A 212 -4.46 -7.07 10.60
C PHE A 212 -3.44 -6.36 11.50
N LEU A 213 -3.94 -5.56 12.45
CA LEU A 213 -3.12 -4.79 13.40
C LEU A 213 -2.89 -5.51 14.73
N LEU A 214 -3.82 -6.33 15.16
CA LEU A 214 -3.79 -6.98 16.48
C LEU A 214 -4.00 -8.49 16.32
N PRO A 215 -3.42 -9.33 17.21
CA PRO A 215 -3.59 -10.79 17.15
C PRO A 215 -5.05 -11.23 17.05
N ARG A 216 -5.95 -10.59 17.81
CA ARG A 216 -7.38 -10.88 17.80
C ARG A 216 -8.10 -10.58 16.47
N HIS A 217 -7.46 -9.93 15.51
CA HIS A 217 -8.02 -9.73 14.15
C HIS A 217 -7.82 -10.97 13.28
N HIS A 218 -6.96 -11.89 13.71
CA HIS A 218 -6.73 -13.13 12.98
C HIS A 218 -7.93 -14.09 13.09
N TYR A 219 -8.19 -14.84 12.02
CA TYR A 219 -9.27 -15.84 12.00
C TYR A 219 -9.00 -17.05 12.90
N ASP A 220 -7.74 -17.40 13.06
CA ASP A 220 -7.27 -18.42 13.99
C ASP A 220 -7.03 -17.77 15.36
N LYS A 221 -7.75 -18.24 16.38
CA LYS A 221 -7.65 -17.71 17.74
C LYS A 221 -6.34 -18.09 18.44
N ASP A 222 -5.71 -19.16 17.96
CA ASP A 222 -4.43 -19.67 18.48
C ASP A 222 -3.22 -19.10 17.72
N TRP A 223 -3.45 -18.09 16.87
CA TRP A 223 -2.37 -17.42 16.15
C TRP A 223 -1.34 -16.84 17.12
N ALA A 224 -0.08 -17.27 16.97
CA ALA A 224 1.02 -16.96 17.87
C ALA A 224 2.24 -16.31 17.16
N GLY A 225 2.01 -15.61 16.03
CA GLY A 225 3.10 -14.97 15.29
C GLY A 225 3.78 -13.81 16.03
N ASN A 226 3.00 -13.04 16.79
CA ASN A 226 3.50 -11.99 17.69
C ASN A 226 2.47 -11.74 18.80
N GLU A 227 2.93 -11.45 20.03
CA GLU A 227 2.05 -11.31 21.20
C GLU A 227 1.22 -10.02 21.18
N ASP A 228 1.78 -8.92 20.66
CA ASP A 228 1.19 -7.58 20.75
C ASP A 228 0.51 -7.15 19.45
N TRP A 229 1.08 -7.52 18.28
CA TRP A 229 0.71 -6.95 16.99
C TRP A 229 0.52 -8.00 15.90
N GLY A 230 -0.46 -7.78 15.03
CA GLY A 230 -0.63 -8.48 13.76
C GLY A 230 0.40 -8.01 12.71
N TRP A 231 0.62 -8.82 11.68
CA TRP A 231 1.66 -8.52 10.68
C TRP A 231 1.43 -7.20 9.93
N GLY A 232 0.18 -6.77 9.77
CA GLY A 232 -0.11 -5.49 9.12
C GLY A 232 0.46 -4.27 9.84
N TYR A 233 0.53 -4.29 11.18
CA TYR A 233 1.17 -3.24 11.96
C TYR A 233 2.62 -3.03 11.55
N PHE A 234 3.37 -4.11 11.37
CA PHE A 234 4.81 -4.04 11.07
C PHE A 234 5.11 -3.41 9.71
N LEU A 235 4.19 -3.46 8.75
CA LEU A 235 4.35 -2.76 7.48
C LEU A 235 4.36 -1.24 7.69
N PHE A 236 3.41 -0.71 8.46
CA PHE A 236 3.35 0.73 8.77
C PHE A 236 4.48 1.17 9.69
N LYS A 237 4.83 0.31 10.67
CA LYS A 237 5.95 0.57 11.59
C LYS A 237 7.29 0.61 10.89
N SER A 238 7.52 -0.28 9.92
CA SER A 238 8.73 -0.27 9.09
C SER A 238 8.87 1.04 8.31
N ALA A 239 7.77 1.50 7.68
CA ALA A 239 7.76 2.80 7.01
C ALA A 239 8.05 3.96 7.96
N PHE A 240 7.48 3.94 9.17
CA PHE A 240 7.75 4.94 10.19
C PHE A 240 9.23 4.94 10.61
N ASP A 241 9.81 3.78 10.84
CA ASP A 241 11.20 3.67 11.30
C ASP A 241 12.21 4.02 10.20
N ALA A 242 11.87 3.80 8.94
CA ALA A 242 12.71 4.17 7.80
C ALA A 242 12.82 5.69 7.56
N LEU A 243 11.86 6.46 8.04
CA LEU A 243 11.89 7.92 7.96
C LEU A 243 12.76 8.47 9.11
N LYS A 244 13.79 9.20 8.77
CA LYS A 244 14.72 9.84 9.71
C LYS A 244 14.21 11.21 10.15
#